data_00bd78934d52c9b03d27c36e5f8b0dbb
#
_entry.id   00bd78934d52c9b03d27c36e5f8b0dbb
#
_cell.length_a   1.000
_cell.length_b   1.000
_cell.length_c   1.000
_cell.angle_alpha   90.00
_cell.angle_beta   90.00
_cell.angle_gamma   90.00
#
_symmetry.space_group_name_H-M   'P 1'
#
loop_
_entity.id
_entity.type
_entity.pdbx_description
1 polymer ?
#
loop_
_entity_poly.entity_id
_entity_poly.type
_entity_poly.pdbx_seq_one_letter_code
_entity_poly.pdbx_strand_id
1 'polypeptide(L)'
;MGRLHLAPQALVCKNAIIEGDVQIGNGTVVHVGASIIAKNGPIIIGSNNIISERAVIINRNSTPLMVGDYNLLETESQIEGRGIGHKNVIQVRGKVVGQSTLGNNCVVGAMCATDPDENVPDNTVLFGNPQARRIRADNNSEHLAMHMKHLEYIHEMLPRYNHIIEAE
;
A
#
# COMPACT_ATOMS: atom_id res chain seq x y z
N MET A 1 13.04 19.28 5.07
CA MET A 1 11.61 19.28 5.44
C MET A 1 10.80 18.64 4.35
N GLY A 2 9.94 17.72 4.73
CA GLY A 2 9.12 17.00 3.80
C GLY A 2 7.87 17.77 3.36
N ARG A 3 7.36 17.42 2.20
CA ARG A 3 6.16 18.02 1.64
C ARG A 3 5.11 16.92 1.41
N LEU A 4 3.92 17.13 1.96
CA LEU A 4 2.78 16.22 1.76
C LEU A 4 1.83 16.83 0.72
N HIS A 5 1.60 16.08 -0.34
CA HIS A 5 0.63 16.42 -1.38
C HIS A 5 -0.53 15.44 -1.34
N LEU A 6 -1.70 15.91 -0.95
CA LEU A 6 -2.93 15.13 -0.94
C LEU A 6 -3.81 15.53 -2.10
N ALA A 7 -4.24 14.54 -2.90
CA ALA A 7 -5.32 14.76 -3.86
C ALA A 7 -6.62 15.10 -3.11
N PRO A 8 -7.56 15.84 -3.74
CA PRO A 8 -8.75 16.33 -3.03
C PRO A 8 -9.62 15.25 -2.38
N GLN A 9 -9.62 14.03 -2.91
CA GLN A 9 -10.42 12.93 -2.38
C GLN A 9 -9.61 11.88 -1.63
N ALA A 10 -8.34 12.16 -1.33
CA ALA A 10 -7.57 11.29 -0.45
C ALA A 10 -8.04 11.46 1.00
N LEU A 11 -8.13 10.35 1.73
CA LEU A 11 -8.48 10.35 3.15
C LEU A 11 -7.30 9.87 3.98
N VAL A 12 -6.73 10.74 4.79
CA VAL A 12 -5.61 10.42 5.66
C VAL A 12 -5.97 10.75 7.10
N CYS A 13 -5.94 9.74 7.97
CA CYS A 13 -6.19 9.95 9.39
C CYS A 13 -5.07 10.78 10.03
N LYS A 14 -5.44 11.73 10.91
CA LYS A 14 -4.46 12.58 11.60
C LYS A 14 -3.46 11.80 12.43
N ASN A 15 -3.83 10.62 12.90
CA ASN A 15 -2.96 9.76 13.69
C ASN A 15 -2.02 8.87 12.82
N ALA A 16 -2.03 9.04 11.51
CA ALA A 16 -1.02 8.44 10.65
C ALA A 16 0.28 9.24 10.76
N ILE A 17 1.41 8.55 10.63
CA ILE A 17 2.73 9.17 10.65
C ILE A 17 3.20 9.34 9.22
N ILE A 18 3.36 10.59 8.77
CA ILE A 18 3.81 10.88 7.41
C ILE A 18 5.03 11.80 7.50
N GLU A 19 6.14 11.34 6.96
CA GLU A 19 7.40 12.08 6.99
C GLU A 19 8.04 12.14 5.60
N GLY A 20 8.64 13.28 5.27
CA GLY A 20 9.33 13.48 4.01
C GLY A 20 8.40 13.87 2.87
N ASP A 21 8.87 13.70 1.64
CA ASP A 21 8.11 14.04 0.43
C ASP A 21 7.17 12.89 0.06
N VAL A 22 5.88 13.09 0.28
CA VAL A 22 4.84 12.06 0.07
C VAL A 22 3.72 12.64 -0.77
N GLN A 23 3.31 11.92 -1.81
CA GLN A 23 2.13 12.21 -2.62
C GLN A 23 1.12 11.09 -2.46
N ILE A 24 -0.16 11.44 -2.27
CA ILE A 24 -1.24 10.47 -2.11
C ILE A 24 -2.37 10.83 -3.08
N GLY A 25 -2.71 9.89 -3.96
CA GLY A 25 -3.68 10.06 -5.01
C GLY A 25 -5.14 10.02 -4.55
N ASN A 26 -6.05 10.34 -5.46
CA ASN A 26 -7.48 10.37 -5.18
C ASN A 26 -8.01 9.01 -4.74
N GLY A 27 -8.90 9.01 -3.77
CA GLY A 27 -9.56 7.81 -3.29
C GLY A 27 -8.74 6.97 -2.35
N THR A 28 -7.43 7.19 -2.26
CA THR A 28 -6.56 6.44 -1.35
C THR A 28 -6.88 6.79 0.10
N VAL A 29 -6.94 5.75 0.93
CA VAL A 29 -7.23 5.86 2.35
C VAL A 29 -6.02 5.42 3.16
N VAL A 30 -5.63 6.24 4.12
CA VAL A 30 -4.57 5.92 5.09
C VAL A 30 -5.18 5.91 6.49
N HIS A 31 -5.20 4.72 7.09
CA HIS A 31 -5.80 4.51 8.40
C HIS A 31 -4.92 4.94 9.56
N VAL A 32 -5.51 4.91 10.75
CA VAL A 32 -4.86 5.26 12.02
C VAL A 32 -3.62 4.42 12.25
N GLY A 33 -2.53 5.05 12.66
CA GLY A 33 -1.29 4.36 13.01
C GLY A 33 -0.46 3.87 11.84
N ALA A 34 -0.91 4.06 10.60
CA ALA A 34 -0.07 3.78 9.44
C ALA A 34 1.13 4.74 9.40
N SER A 35 2.25 4.27 8.88
CA SER A 35 3.47 5.07 8.75
C SER A 35 3.93 5.11 7.30
N ILE A 36 4.10 6.32 6.77
CA ILE A 36 4.60 6.55 5.41
C ILE A 36 5.81 7.47 5.55
N ILE A 37 7.00 6.89 5.36
CA ILE A 37 8.25 7.57 5.71
C ILE A 37 9.19 7.63 4.51
N ALA A 38 9.28 8.80 3.90
CA ALA A 38 10.18 9.09 2.79
C ALA A 38 11.50 9.63 3.36
N LYS A 39 12.46 8.73 3.61
CA LYS A 39 13.73 9.12 4.25
C LYS A 39 14.71 9.82 3.31
N ASN A 40 14.96 9.25 2.15
CA ASN A 40 15.95 9.78 1.21
C ASN A 40 15.34 10.16 -0.14
N GLY A 41 14.32 9.47 -0.58
CA GLY A 41 13.59 9.76 -1.81
C GLY A 41 12.11 9.84 -1.56
N PRO A 42 11.35 10.41 -2.50
CA PRO A 42 9.92 10.58 -2.33
C PRO A 42 9.16 9.27 -2.38
N ILE A 43 7.96 9.26 -1.78
CA ILE A 43 6.99 8.18 -1.89
C ILE A 43 5.80 8.73 -2.68
N ILE A 44 5.45 8.06 -3.77
CA ILE A 44 4.34 8.46 -4.63
C ILE A 44 3.31 7.33 -4.64
N ILE A 45 2.17 7.59 -4.00
CA ILE A 45 1.08 6.64 -3.85
C ILE A 45 -0.04 7.04 -4.81
N GLY A 46 -0.49 6.09 -5.62
CA GLY A 46 -1.55 6.30 -6.58
C GLY A 46 -2.94 6.39 -5.97
N SER A 47 -3.93 6.01 -6.75
CA SER A 47 -5.34 6.19 -6.43
C SER A 47 -5.99 4.91 -5.90
N ASN A 48 -7.02 5.08 -5.09
CA ASN A 48 -7.90 3.99 -4.64
C ASN A 48 -7.18 2.86 -3.89
N ASN A 49 -6.09 3.19 -3.21
CA ASN A 49 -5.40 2.26 -2.32
C ASN A 49 -6.02 2.28 -0.93
N ILE A 50 -5.96 1.15 -0.24
CA ILE A 50 -6.32 1.06 1.18
C ILE A 50 -5.06 0.70 1.95
N ILE A 51 -4.60 1.64 2.77
CA ILE A 51 -3.44 1.45 3.64
C ILE A 51 -3.99 1.32 5.05
N SER A 52 -4.01 0.09 5.55
CA SER A 52 -4.67 -0.28 6.80
C SER A 52 -3.89 0.16 8.03
N GLU A 53 -4.47 -0.05 9.20
CA GLU A 53 -3.89 0.34 10.48
C GLU A 53 -2.50 -0.25 10.66
N ARG A 54 -1.55 0.58 11.04
CA ARG A 54 -0.15 0.21 11.33
C ARG A 54 0.60 -0.41 10.16
N ALA A 55 0.08 -0.28 8.94
CA ALA A 55 0.87 -0.60 7.74
C ALA A 55 2.03 0.40 7.61
N VAL A 56 3.14 -0.04 7.05
CA VAL A 56 4.36 0.77 6.96
C VAL A 56 4.85 0.82 5.52
N ILE A 57 5.11 2.02 5.03
CA ILE A 57 5.77 2.25 3.74
C ILE A 57 7.00 3.11 4.01
N ILE A 58 8.18 2.59 3.73
CA ILE A 58 9.44 3.31 3.95
C ILE A 58 10.27 3.32 2.67
N ASN A 59 10.71 4.51 2.25
CA ASN A 59 11.67 4.65 1.17
C ASN A 59 13.02 5.11 1.73
N ARG A 60 14.01 4.22 1.67
CA ARG A 60 15.39 4.52 2.06
C ARG A 60 16.28 4.81 0.86
N ASN A 61 15.80 4.61 -0.34
CA ASN A 61 16.51 4.90 -1.57
C ASN A 61 16.36 6.35 -1.98
N SER A 62 17.28 6.86 -2.77
CA SER A 62 17.17 8.21 -3.33
C SER A 62 16.17 8.31 -4.48
N THR A 63 15.89 7.20 -5.15
CA THR A 63 14.88 7.12 -6.21
C THR A 63 13.48 7.04 -5.62
N PRO A 64 12.44 7.53 -6.35
CA PRO A 64 11.07 7.45 -5.85
C PRO A 64 10.61 6.01 -5.60
N LEU A 65 9.89 5.81 -4.50
CA LEU A 65 9.15 4.57 -4.25
C LEU A 65 7.73 4.78 -4.76
N MET A 66 7.34 3.96 -5.73
CA MET A 66 6.02 4.06 -6.36
C MET A 66 5.09 2.99 -5.84
N VAL A 67 3.90 3.40 -5.43
CA VAL A 67 2.78 2.50 -5.12
C VAL A 67 1.69 2.81 -6.15
N GLY A 68 1.29 1.81 -6.93
CA GLY A 68 0.29 2.01 -7.98
C GLY A 68 -1.11 2.21 -7.42
N ASP A 69 -2.12 1.73 -8.17
CA ASP A 69 -3.52 1.94 -7.84
C ASP A 69 -4.19 0.64 -7.37
N TYR A 70 -5.28 0.77 -6.60
CA TYR A 70 -6.11 -0.35 -6.18
C TYR A 70 -5.38 -1.42 -5.36
N ASN A 71 -4.37 -1.04 -4.59
CA ASN A 71 -3.69 -1.96 -3.70
C ASN A 71 -4.37 -2.00 -2.34
N LEU A 72 -4.33 -3.17 -1.69
CA LEU A 72 -4.75 -3.34 -0.31
C LEU A 72 -3.53 -3.75 0.52
N LEU A 73 -3.13 -2.87 1.43
CA LEU A 73 -2.09 -3.15 2.41
C LEU A 73 -2.77 -3.40 3.74
N GLU A 74 -2.84 -4.67 4.14
CA GLU A 74 -3.51 -5.05 5.38
C GLU A 74 -2.68 -4.67 6.62
N THR A 75 -3.29 -4.84 7.78
CA THR A 75 -2.72 -4.43 9.06
C THR A 75 -1.29 -4.92 9.26
N GLU A 76 -0.42 -4.02 9.66
CA GLU A 76 1.00 -4.28 9.94
C GLU A 76 1.81 -4.81 8.74
N SER A 77 1.28 -4.73 7.52
CA SER A 77 2.06 -5.02 6.32
C SER A 77 3.16 -3.98 6.13
N GLN A 78 4.23 -4.34 5.41
CA GLN A 78 5.35 -3.46 5.19
C GLN A 78 5.77 -3.42 3.74
N ILE A 79 6.02 -2.22 3.22
CA ILE A 79 6.66 -2.01 1.93
C ILE A 79 7.94 -1.24 2.19
N GLU A 80 9.05 -1.89 1.98
CA GLU A 80 10.40 -1.33 2.08
C GLU A 80 11.18 -1.47 0.77
N GLY A 81 10.60 -2.14 -0.21
CA GLY A 81 11.24 -2.38 -1.48
C GLY A 81 11.32 -1.14 -2.36
N ARG A 82 11.44 -1.37 -3.66
CA ARG A 82 11.54 -0.29 -4.66
C ARG A 82 10.18 0.14 -5.19
N GLY A 83 9.13 -0.58 -4.87
CA GLY A 83 7.77 -0.23 -5.26
C GLY A 83 6.89 -1.43 -5.56
N ILE A 84 5.61 -1.14 -5.76
CA ILE A 84 4.61 -2.12 -6.15
C ILE A 84 3.73 -1.53 -7.26
N GLY A 85 3.23 -2.41 -8.11
CA GLY A 85 2.30 -2.01 -9.18
C GLY A 85 0.87 -1.85 -8.70
N HIS A 86 -0.08 -2.40 -9.46
CA HIS A 86 -1.51 -2.23 -9.25
C HIS A 86 -2.20 -3.51 -8.78
N LYS A 87 -3.31 -3.36 -8.07
CA LYS A 87 -4.21 -4.47 -7.69
C LYS A 87 -3.53 -5.55 -6.86
N ASN A 88 -2.57 -5.18 -6.04
CA ASN A 88 -1.89 -6.10 -5.15
C ASN A 88 -2.58 -6.17 -3.80
N VAL A 89 -2.47 -7.32 -3.16
CA VAL A 89 -2.89 -7.51 -1.76
C VAL A 89 -1.67 -7.95 -0.97
N ILE A 90 -1.34 -7.17 0.05
CA ILE A 90 -0.32 -7.57 1.02
C ILE A 90 -1.07 -7.84 2.32
N GLN A 91 -1.15 -9.11 2.68
CA GLN A 91 -1.92 -9.56 3.83
C GLN A 91 -1.20 -9.20 5.14
N VAL A 92 -1.87 -9.47 6.26
CA VAL A 92 -1.38 -9.10 7.58
C VAL A 92 0.07 -9.50 7.77
N ARG A 93 0.92 -8.52 8.12
CA ARG A 93 2.36 -8.69 8.30
C ARG A 93 3.13 -9.24 7.10
N GLY A 94 2.53 -9.20 5.92
CA GLY A 94 3.26 -9.47 4.68
C GLY A 94 4.26 -8.35 4.39
N LYS A 95 5.37 -8.66 3.70
CA LYS A 95 6.45 -7.70 3.49
C LYS A 95 6.99 -7.73 2.06
N VAL A 96 7.24 -6.55 1.53
CA VAL A 96 8.04 -6.34 0.32
C VAL A 96 9.34 -5.69 0.78
N VAL A 97 10.45 -6.44 0.70
CA VAL A 97 11.69 -6.08 1.41
C VAL A 97 12.87 -5.81 0.47
N GLY A 98 13.90 -5.20 1.01
CA GLY A 98 15.19 -5.00 0.32
C GLY A 98 15.09 -4.08 -0.89
N GLN A 99 15.49 -4.59 -2.04
CA GLN A 99 15.39 -3.89 -3.34
C GLN A 99 14.33 -4.55 -4.25
N SER A 100 13.44 -5.35 -3.65
CA SER A 100 12.42 -6.06 -4.41
C SER A 100 11.35 -5.11 -4.96
N THR A 101 10.71 -5.55 -6.03
CA THR A 101 9.50 -4.93 -6.58
C THR A 101 8.40 -5.97 -6.69
N LEU A 102 7.17 -5.50 -6.63
CA LEU A 102 5.99 -6.32 -6.84
C LEU A 102 5.30 -5.84 -8.12
N GLY A 103 4.96 -6.75 -9.00
CA GLY A 103 4.24 -6.40 -10.23
C GLY A 103 2.79 -6.06 -9.97
N ASN A 104 1.89 -6.56 -10.81
CA ASN A 104 0.46 -6.31 -10.71
C ASN A 104 -0.28 -7.58 -10.29
N ASN A 105 -1.42 -7.41 -9.63
CA ASN A 105 -2.32 -8.51 -9.28
C ASN A 105 -1.63 -9.63 -8.49
N CYS A 106 -0.70 -9.26 -7.62
CA CYS A 106 0.02 -10.18 -6.76
C CYS A 106 -0.62 -10.26 -5.37
N VAL A 107 -0.36 -11.35 -4.68
CA VAL A 107 -0.70 -11.49 -3.26
C VAL A 107 0.56 -11.87 -2.50
N VAL A 108 0.88 -11.08 -1.48
CA VAL A 108 1.87 -11.48 -0.47
C VAL A 108 1.07 -11.96 0.72
N GLY A 109 1.08 -13.26 0.95
CA GLY A 109 0.29 -13.88 2.02
C GLY A 109 0.71 -13.41 3.40
N ALA A 110 -0.14 -13.69 4.38
CA ALA A 110 0.11 -13.31 5.77
C ALA A 110 1.48 -13.83 6.23
N MET A 111 2.29 -12.93 6.80
CA MET A 111 3.64 -13.21 7.31
C MET A 111 4.64 -13.72 6.25
N CYS A 112 4.29 -13.64 4.97
CA CYS A 112 5.21 -13.94 3.87
C CYS A 112 6.03 -12.69 3.49
N ALA A 113 7.12 -12.91 2.78
CA ALA A 113 7.98 -11.82 2.32
C ALA A 113 8.57 -12.12 0.95
N THR A 114 8.80 -11.07 0.16
CA THR A 114 9.58 -11.16 -1.07
C THR A 114 11.04 -11.47 -0.76
N ASP A 115 11.78 -12.04 -1.71
CA ASP A 115 13.23 -12.12 -1.59
C ASP A 115 13.85 -10.72 -1.76
N PRO A 116 14.99 -10.41 -1.12
CA PRO A 116 15.47 -9.03 -1.03
C PRO A 116 15.78 -8.32 -2.35
N ASP A 117 16.11 -9.05 -3.41
CA ASP A 117 16.50 -8.45 -4.70
C ASP A 117 15.60 -8.91 -5.85
N GLU A 118 14.42 -9.34 -5.54
CA GLU A 118 13.52 -9.98 -6.50
C GLU A 118 12.59 -8.97 -7.16
N ASN A 119 12.41 -9.10 -8.49
CA ASN A 119 11.31 -8.47 -9.21
C ASN A 119 10.19 -9.52 -9.34
N VAL A 120 9.21 -9.44 -8.47
CA VAL A 120 8.09 -10.40 -8.46
C VAL A 120 7.20 -10.13 -9.66
N PRO A 121 7.03 -11.10 -10.57
CA PRO A 121 6.21 -10.90 -11.76
C PRO A 121 4.73 -10.81 -11.44
N ASP A 122 3.96 -10.30 -12.41
CA ASP A 122 2.51 -10.18 -12.28
C ASP A 122 1.87 -11.53 -11.92
N ASN A 123 0.75 -11.46 -11.20
CA ASN A 123 -0.08 -12.60 -10.85
C ASN A 123 0.58 -13.64 -9.93
N THR A 124 1.63 -13.26 -9.22
CA THR A 124 2.32 -14.16 -8.29
C THR A 124 1.63 -14.14 -6.92
N VAL A 125 1.45 -15.32 -6.34
CA VAL A 125 0.95 -15.49 -4.98
C VAL A 125 2.04 -16.12 -4.12
N LEU A 126 2.46 -15.40 -3.08
CA LEU A 126 3.34 -15.93 -2.03
C LEU A 126 2.45 -16.37 -0.87
N PHE A 127 2.62 -17.59 -0.38
CA PHE A 127 1.72 -18.12 0.63
C PHE A 127 2.37 -19.21 1.49
N GLY A 128 1.81 -19.43 2.66
CA GLY A 128 2.09 -20.58 3.48
C GLY A 128 3.33 -20.49 4.37
N ASN A 129 3.49 -21.53 5.18
CA ASN A 129 4.64 -21.75 6.04
C ASN A 129 5.00 -23.25 6.04
N PRO A 130 6.12 -23.68 5.38
CA PRO A 130 7.09 -22.81 4.68
C PRO A 130 6.49 -22.11 3.46
N GLN A 131 7.07 -20.95 3.14
CA GLN A 131 6.56 -20.11 2.06
C GLN A 131 6.69 -20.77 0.70
N ALA A 132 5.63 -20.73 -0.07
CA ALA A 132 5.54 -21.25 -1.43
C ALA A 132 5.00 -20.18 -2.38
N ARG A 133 5.03 -20.47 -3.67
CA ARG A 133 4.57 -19.56 -4.73
C ARG A 133 3.70 -20.29 -5.72
N ARG A 134 2.76 -19.54 -6.28
CA ARG A 134 1.99 -19.97 -7.46
C ARG A 134 1.66 -18.78 -8.33
N ILE A 135 1.26 -19.04 -9.55
CA ILE A 135 0.74 -18.01 -10.47
C ILE A 135 -0.78 -18.11 -10.47
N ARG A 136 -1.45 -16.98 -10.29
CA ARG A 136 -2.92 -16.94 -10.36
C ARG A 136 -3.36 -16.98 -11.82
N ALA A 137 -4.47 -17.68 -12.05
CA ALA A 137 -5.09 -17.77 -13.38
C ALA A 137 -6.21 -16.74 -13.58
N ASP A 138 -6.77 -16.19 -12.49
CA ASP A 138 -7.89 -15.27 -12.56
C ASP A 138 -7.47 -13.83 -12.86
N ASN A 139 -8.41 -13.02 -13.36
CA ASN A 139 -8.18 -11.61 -13.62
C ASN A 139 -8.52 -10.72 -12.40
N ASN A 140 -8.87 -11.32 -11.28
CA ASN A 140 -9.16 -10.64 -10.02
C ASN A 140 -10.35 -9.67 -10.05
N SER A 141 -11.30 -9.85 -10.96
CA SER A 141 -12.41 -8.92 -11.12
C SER A 141 -13.35 -8.87 -9.91
N GLU A 142 -13.61 -10.01 -9.27
CA GLU A 142 -14.46 -10.06 -8.07
C GLU A 142 -13.80 -9.37 -6.89
N HIS A 143 -12.50 -9.59 -6.71
CA HIS A 143 -11.74 -8.93 -5.66
C HIS A 143 -11.71 -7.40 -5.87
N LEU A 144 -11.55 -6.96 -7.11
CA LEU A 144 -11.56 -5.54 -7.43
C LEU A 144 -12.92 -4.91 -7.11
N ALA A 145 -14.02 -5.61 -7.44
CA ALA A 145 -15.37 -5.14 -7.14
C ALA A 145 -15.58 -5.00 -5.61
N MET A 146 -15.11 -5.96 -4.84
CA MET A 146 -15.15 -5.88 -3.37
C MET A 146 -14.30 -4.74 -2.83
N HIS A 147 -13.12 -4.53 -3.39
CA HIS A 147 -12.24 -3.43 -3.03
C HIS A 147 -12.93 -2.07 -3.22
N MET A 148 -13.60 -1.88 -4.36
CA MET A 148 -14.33 -0.65 -4.66
C MET A 148 -15.48 -0.41 -3.68
N LYS A 149 -16.24 -1.45 -3.34
CA LYS A 149 -17.30 -1.34 -2.32
C LYS A 149 -16.74 -1.01 -0.95
N HIS A 150 -15.62 -1.60 -0.59
CA HIS A 150 -14.96 -1.32 0.68
C HIS A 150 -14.48 0.13 0.74
N LEU A 151 -13.93 0.65 -0.35
CA LEU A 151 -13.54 2.06 -0.46
C LEU A 151 -14.73 2.99 -0.27
N GLU A 152 -15.85 2.72 -0.92
CA GLU A 152 -17.07 3.52 -0.76
C GLU A 152 -17.50 3.56 0.71
N TYR A 153 -17.52 2.42 1.37
CA TYR A 153 -17.86 2.32 2.78
C TYR A 153 -16.90 3.13 3.65
N ILE A 154 -15.59 3.01 3.43
CA ILE A 154 -14.58 3.73 4.19
C ILE A 154 -14.74 5.24 4.00
N HIS A 155 -14.93 5.71 2.76
CA HIS A 155 -15.11 7.13 2.46
C HIS A 155 -16.34 7.72 3.14
N GLU A 156 -17.38 6.92 3.35
CA GLU A 156 -18.56 7.35 4.08
C GLU A 156 -18.33 7.33 5.60
N MET A 157 -17.73 6.26 6.13
CA MET A 157 -17.69 5.99 7.56
C MET A 157 -16.47 6.57 8.28
N LEU A 158 -15.30 6.56 7.64
CA LEU A 158 -14.06 6.94 8.31
C LEU A 158 -14.09 8.37 8.85
N PRO A 159 -14.56 9.38 8.08
CA PRO A 159 -14.59 10.76 8.57
C PRO A 159 -15.53 10.97 9.77
N ARG A 160 -16.50 10.08 9.98
CA ARG A 160 -17.44 10.18 11.10
C ARG A 160 -16.79 9.86 12.45
N TYR A 161 -15.77 9.01 12.45
CA TYR A 161 -15.17 8.45 13.66
C TYR A 161 -13.71 8.82 13.84
N ASN A 162 -13.10 9.48 12.86
CA ASN A 162 -11.68 9.83 12.90
C ASN A 162 -11.43 11.24 12.42
N HIS A 163 -10.40 11.85 12.98
CA HIS A 163 -9.92 13.14 12.49
C HIS A 163 -9.12 12.92 11.21
N ILE A 164 -9.43 13.68 10.18
CA ILE A 164 -8.86 13.56 8.84
C ILE A 164 -7.98 14.79 8.57
N ILE A 165 -6.84 14.58 7.92
CA ILE A 165 -6.01 15.67 7.40
C ILE A 165 -6.71 16.26 6.17
N GLU A 166 -6.91 17.58 6.19
CA GLU A 166 -7.51 18.27 5.05
C GLU A 166 -6.45 18.52 3.96
N ALA A 167 -6.85 18.37 2.71
CA ALA A 167 -6.00 18.74 1.59
C ALA A 167 -5.90 20.26 1.50
N GLU A 168 -4.68 20.76 1.29
CA GLU A 168 -4.42 22.19 1.09
C GLU A 168 -4.79 22.65 -0.33
#